data_bb391dace5be11d54ca052b7f6c976bc
#
_entry.id   bb391dace5be11d54ca052b7f6c976bc
#
_cell.length_a   1.000
_cell.length_b   1.000
_cell.length_c   1.000
_cell.angle_alpha   90.00
_cell.angle_beta   90.00
_cell.angle_gamma   90.00
#
_symmetry.space_group_name_H-M   'P 1'
#
loop_
_entity.id
_entity.type
_entity.pdbx_description
1 polymer ?
#
loop_
_entity_poly.entity_id
_entity_poly.type
_entity_poly.pdbx_seq_one_letter_code
_entity_poly.pdbx_strand_id
1 'polypeptide(L)'
;MNEHDNPSESNNNIPKGMIAFFAFVIVFLFSYIALYTPAISGWSFYTIFEEQMAEAEAQASVEGTELKDSYSGDEAAIAEGAKIYASSCAVCHKADGTGGIGSDLTAELKYGSTQEDLYESIANGREGGMPPFKQQLSRMKIRKVIAFLETL
;
A
#
# COMPACT_ATOMS: atom_id res chain seq x y z
N MET A 1 -11.75 22.06 69.07
CA MET A 1 -11.39 21.32 67.85
C MET A 1 -11.19 19.89 68.30
N ASN A 2 -12.14 19.01 67.93
CA ASN A 2 -12.17 17.64 68.43
C ASN A 2 -11.26 16.75 67.64
N GLU A 3 -10.30 16.17 68.31
CA GLU A 3 -9.22 15.28 67.80
C GLU A 3 -9.74 13.89 67.34
N HIS A 4 -11.06 13.76 67.10
CA HIS A 4 -11.69 12.50 66.71
C HIS A 4 -12.07 12.32 65.25
N ASP A 5 -11.76 13.27 64.39
CA ASP A 5 -12.12 13.21 62.93
C ASP A 5 -10.97 12.78 62.02
N ASN A 6 -9.90 12.20 62.57
CA ASN A 6 -8.88 11.60 61.74
C ASN A 6 -9.30 10.14 61.42
N PRO A 7 -9.65 9.80 60.20
CA PRO A 7 -9.94 8.42 59.83
C PRO A 7 -8.70 7.58 60.13
N SER A 8 -8.80 6.69 61.12
CA SER A 8 -7.76 5.74 61.45
C SER A 8 -7.55 4.85 60.22
N GLU A 9 -6.48 5.09 59.49
CA GLU A 9 -6.04 4.18 58.47
C GLU A 9 -5.82 2.80 59.10
N SER A 10 -6.75 1.88 58.85
CA SER A 10 -6.61 0.51 59.31
C SER A 10 -5.38 -0.08 58.60
N ASN A 11 -4.36 -0.42 59.37
CA ASN A 11 -3.13 -1.03 58.91
C ASN A 11 -3.44 -2.47 58.42
N ASN A 12 -4.12 -2.56 57.31
CA ASN A 12 -4.59 -3.81 56.72
C ASN A 12 -3.44 -4.47 55.98
N ASN A 13 -2.90 -5.55 56.49
CA ASN A 13 -1.86 -6.32 55.83
C ASN A 13 -2.34 -6.78 54.45
N ILE A 14 -1.65 -6.34 53.40
CA ILE A 14 -1.95 -6.72 52.03
C ILE A 14 -1.87 -8.25 51.92
N PRO A 15 -2.90 -8.95 51.42
CA PRO A 15 -2.86 -10.40 51.25
C PRO A 15 -1.68 -10.81 50.36
N LYS A 16 -0.90 -11.79 50.81
CA LYS A 16 0.27 -12.27 50.08
C LYS A 16 -0.05 -12.69 48.63
N GLY A 17 -1.26 -13.23 48.39
CA GLY A 17 -1.73 -13.55 47.05
C GLY A 17 -1.86 -12.33 46.11
N MET A 18 -2.25 -11.18 46.65
CA MET A 18 -2.37 -9.94 45.89
C MET A 18 -0.98 -9.40 45.52
N ILE A 19 0.00 -9.48 46.43
CA ILE A 19 1.39 -9.11 46.15
C ILE A 19 1.96 -10.01 45.05
N ALA A 20 1.74 -11.33 45.14
CA ALA A 20 2.19 -12.30 44.12
C ALA A 20 1.56 -12.02 42.73
N PHE A 21 0.26 -11.71 42.72
CA PHE A 21 -0.46 -11.35 41.50
C PHE A 21 0.13 -10.08 40.83
N PHE A 22 0.33 -9.01 41.61
CA PHE A 22 0.92 -7.78 41.07
C PHE A 22 2.36 -7.98 40.60
N ALA A 23 3.16 -8.76 41.34
CA ALA A 23 4.51 -9.10 40.93
C ALA A 23 4.52 -9.87 39.59
N PHE A 24 3.61 -10.83 39.43
CA PHE A 24 3.44 -11.55 38.14
C PHE A 24 3.04 -10.60 37.03
N VAL A 25 2.07 -9.71 37.23
CA VAL A 25 1.63 -8.75 36.22
C VAL A 25 2.77 -7.82 35.83
N ILE A 26 3.56 -7.33 36.77
CA ILE A 26 4.70 -6.46 36.50
C ILE A 26 5.74 -7.20 35.64
N VAL A 27 6.11 -8.42 36.03
CA VAL A 27 7.07 -9.23 35.26
C VAL A 27 6.54 -9.52 33.86
N PHE A 28 5.26 -9.85 33.74
CA PHE A 28 4.60 -10.09 32.45
C PHE A 28 4.64 -8.84 31.56
N LEU A 29 4.31 -7.66 32.11
CA LEU A 29 4.32 -6.41 31.36
C LEU A 29 5.75 -6.05 30.90
N PHE A 30 6.75 -6.20 31.76
CA PHE A 30 8.14 -5.96 31.37
C PHE A 30 8.59 -6.92 30.27
N SER A 31 8.25 -8.19 30.39
CA SER A 31 8.54 -9.20 29.37
C SER A 31 7.82 -8.89 28.06
N TYR A 32 6.54 -8.50 28.15
CA TYR A 32 5.76 -8.10 26.97
C TYR A 32 6.37 -6.88 26.27
N ILE A 33 6.72 -5.83 27.02
CA ILE A 33 7.37 -4.64 26.44
C ILE A 33 8.71 -5.01 25.80
N ALA A 34 9.54 -5.82 26.45
CA ALA A 34 10.85 -6.22 25.92
C ALA A 34 10.73 -7.04 24.63
N LEU A 35 9.75 -7.95 24.56
CA LEU A 35 9.57 -8.84 23.42
C LEU A 35 8.84 -8.16 22.24
N TYR A 36 7.87 -7.29 22.53
CA TYR A 36 6.98 -6.71 21.51
C TYR A 36 7.27 -5.25 21.17
N THR A 37 8.25 -4.59 21.84
CA THR A 37 8.64 -3.24 21.46
C THR A 37 9.65 -3.30 20.30
N PRO A 38 9.33 -2.75 19.12
CA PRO A 38 10.19 -2.80 17.94
C PRO A 38 11.59 -2.22 18.17
N ALA A 39 11.68 -1.19 19.02
CA ALA A 39 12.95 -0.54 19.36
C ALA A 39 13.91 -1.45 20.17
N ILE A 40 13.41 -2.48 20.84
CA ILE A 40 14.19 -3.39 21.69
C ILE A 40 14.38 -4.74 20.99
N SER A 41 13.32 -5.30 20.42
CA SER A 41 13.33 -6.63 19.80
C SER A 41 13.77 -6.62 18.33
N GLY A 42 13.79 -5.45 17.70
CA GLY A 42 14.00 -5.33 16.25
C GLY A 42 12.88 -5.96 15.41
N TRP A 43 11.88 -6.56 16.07
CA TRP A 43 10.77 -7.21 15.40
C TRP A 43 9.67 -6.19 15.11
N SER A 44 9.50 -5.86 13.83
CA SER A 44 8.48 -4.94 13.38
C SER A 44 7.76 -5.57 12.19
N PHE A 45 6.44 -5.41 12.16
CA PHE A 45 5.65 -5.80 10.98
C PHE A 45 6.12 -5.03 9.73
N TYR A 46 6.63 -3.82 9.91
CA TYR A 46 7.20 -3.02 8.83
C TYR A 46 8.47 -3.63 8.26
N THR A 47 9.37 -4.17 9.08
CA THR A 47 10.61 -4.80 8.59
C THR A 47 10.33 -6.07 7.81
N ILE A 48 9.36 -6.88 8.26
CA ILE A 48 8.91 -8.07 7.52
C ILE A 48 8.26 -7.66 6.20
N PHE A 49 7.46 -6.61 6.20
CA PHE A 49 6.81 -6.09 5.00
C PHE A 49 7.83 -5.51 4.02
N GLU A 50 8.80 -4.72 4.50
CA GLU A 50 9.89 -4.18 3.67
C GLU A 50 10.75 -5.30 3.06
N GLU A 51 11.07 -6.35 3.84
CA GLU A 51 11.81 -7.51 3.35
C GLU A 51 11.02 -8.28 2.29
N GLN A 52 9.72 -8.53 2.51
CA GLN A 52 8.85 -9.15 1.52
C GLN A 52 8.68 -8.30 0.26
N MET A 53 8.59 -6.98 0.40
CA MET A 53 8.54 -6.06 -0.75
C MET A 53 9.87 -6.06 -1.50
N ALA A 54 11.00 -6.03 -0.80
CA ALA A 54 12.32 -6.09 -1.41
C ALA A 54 12.57 -7.45 -2.10
N GLU A 55 12.12 -8.56 -1.50
CA GLU A 55 12.16 -9.88 -2.14
C GLU A 55 11.24 -9.95 -3.36
N ALA A 56 10.03 -9.40 -3.28
CA ALA A 56 9.12 -9.32 -4.41
C ALA A 56 9.66 -8.43 -5.53
N GLU A 57 10.30 -7.32 -5.21
CA GLU A 57 10.99 -6.47 -6.19
C GLU A 57 12.24 -7.16 -6.75
N ALA A 58 13.01 -7.87 -5.93
CA ALA A 58 14.15 -8.66 -6.38
C ALA A 58 13.72 -9.84 -7.26
N GLN A 59 12.65 -10.54 -6.92
CA GLN A 59 12.08 -11.60 -7.76
C GLN A 59 11.49 -11.03 -9.06
N ALA A 60 10.78 -9.92 -8.99
CA ALA A 60 10.30 -9.21 -10.18
C ALA A 60 11.47 -8.72 -11.06
N SER A 61 12.61 -8.38 -10.48
CA SER A 61 13.81 -7.99 -11.22
C SER A 61 14.60 -9.18 -11.77
N VAL A 62 14.52 -10.36 -11.14
CA VAL A 62 15.18 -11.59 -11.61
C VAL A 62 14.34 -12.32 -12.64
N GLU A 63 13.01 -12.31 -12.51
CA GLU A 63 12.06 -12.81 -13.52
C GLU A 63 11.91 -11.82 -14.68
N GLY A 64 12.37 -10.58 -14.50
CA GLY A 64 12.44 -9.48 -15.47
C GLY A 64 13.83 -9.24 -16.04
N THR A 65 14.62 -10.30 -16.28
CA THR A 65 15.90 -10.16 -17.04
C THR A 65 15.70 -9.87 -18.52
N GLU A 66 14.50 -9.65 -18.95
CA GLU A 66 14.08 -8.71 -19.98
C GLU A 66 12.83 -8.01 -19.41
N LEU A 67 12.99 -6.81 -18.85
CA LEU A 67 11.91 -5.86 -18.75
C LEU A 67 11.37 -5.73 -20.17
N LYS A 68 10.31 -6.48 -20.46
CA LYS A 68 9.55 -6.30 -21.68
C LYS A 68 8.95 -4.90 -21.53
N ASP A 69 9.70 -3.89 -21.93
CA ASP A 69 9.30 -2.49 -21.85
C ASP A 69 8.00 -2.23 -22.62
N SER A 70 7.59 -3.21 -23.43
CA SER A 70 6.36 -3.20 -24.20
C SER A 70 5.67 -4.57 -24.17
N TYR A 71 4.38 -4.56 -23.85
CA TYR A 71 3.47 -5.70 -24.00
C TYR A 71 2.64 -5.61 -25.28
N SER A 72 3.04 -4.79 -26.26
CA SER A 72 2.34 -4.65 -27.53
C SER A 72 2.23 -6.01 -28.22
N GLY A 73 1.01 -6.39 -28.61
CA GLY A 73 0.74 -7.67 -29.23
C GLY A 73 0.68 -8.89 -28.32
N ASP A 74 0.85 -8.74 -27.02
CA ASP A 74 0.66 -9.81 -26.04
C ASP A 74 -0.82 -9.88 -25.63
N GLU A 75 -1.57 -10.83 -26.20
CA GLU A 75 -3.02 -10.98 -25.96
C GLU A 75 -3.37 -11.13 -24.47
N ALA A 76 -2.53 -11.85 -23.71
CA ALA A 76 -2.78 -12.04 -22.28
C ALA A 76 -2.59 -10.73 -21.49
N ALA A 77 -1.55 -9.98 -21.83
CA ALA A 77 -1.28 -8.68 -21.23
C ALA A 77 -2.35 -7.65 -21.62
N ILE A 78 -2.79 -7.63 -22.88
CA ILE A 78 -3.88 -6.78 -23.38
C ILE A 78 -5.18 -7.09 -22.63
N ALA A 79 -5.54 -8.38 -22.48
CA ALA A 79 -6.74 -8.78 -21.76
C ALA A 79 -6.71 -8.38 -20.27
N GLU A 80 -5.55 -8.45 -19.64
CA GLU A 80 -5.38 -7.97 -18.26
C GLU A 80 -5.43 -6.45 -18.18
N GLY A 81 -4.79 -5.76 -19.12
CA GLY A 81 -4.84 -4.31 -19.28
C GLY A 81 -6.27 -3.80 -19.44
N ALA A 82 -7.07 -4.47 -20.26
CA ALA A 82 -8.50 -4.16 -20.45
C ALA A 82 -9.31 -4.23 -19.14
N LYS A 83 -9.02 -5.24 -18.29
CA LYS A 83 -9.68 -5.36 -16.98
C LYS A 83 -9.30 -4.21 -16.04
N ILE A 84 -8.02 -3.85 -16.02
CA ILE A 84 -7.53 -2.73 -15.20
C ILE A 84 -8.12 -1.42 -15.73
N TYR A 85 -8.15 -1.23 -17.03
CA TYR A 85 -8.76 -0.06 -17.68
C TYR A 85 -10.23 0.08 -17.30
N ALA A 86 -11.02 -0.99 -17.44
CA ALA A 86 -12.43 -0.99 -17.09
C ALA A 86 -12.71 -0.61 -15.64
N SER A 87 -11.82 -1.01 -14.71
CA SER A 87 -11.99 -0.73 -13.27
C SER A 87 -11.50 0.65 -12.84
N SER A 88 -10.50 1.22 -13.52
CA SER A 88 -9.80 2.41 -13.01
C SER A 88 -9.86 3.62 -13.96
N CYS A 89 -10.03 3.39 -15.26
CA CYS A 89 -9.91 4.42 -16.29
C CYS A 89 -11.24 4.73 -16.99
N ALA A 90 -12.07 3.71 -17.22
CA ALA A 90 -13.30 3.81 -17.99
C ALA A 90 -14.33 4.80 -17.41
N VAL A 91 -14.30 5.05 -16.10
CA VAL A 91 -15.17 6.02 -15.42
C VAL A 91 -15.00 7.44 -15.99
N CYS A 92 -13.80 7.80 -16.42
CA CYS A 92 -13.49 9.10 -17.01
C CYS A 92 -13.35 9.03 -18.53
N HIS A 93 -12.72 7.96 -19.06
CA HIS A 93 -12.38 7.83 -20.48
C HIS A 93 -13.38 6.98 -21.27
N LYS A 94 -14.48 6.51 -20.65
CA LYS A 94 -15.44 5.51 -21.16
C LYS A 94 -14.78 4.15 -21.50
N ALA A 95 -15.61 3.14 -21.71
CA ALA A 95 -15.13 1.79 -22.00
C ALA A 95 -14.46 1.65 -23.37
N ASP A 96 -14.85 2.49 -24.32
CA ASP A 96 -14.38 2.54 -25.70
C ASP A 96 -13.23 3.58 -25.92
N GLY A 97 -12.79 4.26 -24.87
CA GLY A 97 -11.74 5.26 -24.95
C GLY A 97 -12.15 6.61 -25.55
N THR A 98 -13.40 6.79 -25.97
CA THR A 98 -13.85 8.03 -26.68
C THR A 98 -14.00 9.26 -25.78
N GLY A 99 -13.59 9.12 -24.51
CA GLY A 99 -13.59 10.25 -23.60
C GLY A 99 -14.99 10.56 -23.02
N GLY A 100 -14.98 11.30 -21.95
CA GLY A 100 -16.18 11.75 -21.24
C GLY A 100 -15.83 12.90 -20.33
N ILE A 101 -15.58 12.62 -19.05
CA ILE A 101 -14.95 13.57 -18.12
C ILE A 101 -13.45 13.70 -18.47
N GLY A 102 -12.80 12.58 -18.82
CA GLY A 102 -11.44 12.54 -19.34
C GLY A 102 -11.38 12.75 -20.86
N SER A 103 -10.18 12.94 -21.36
CA SER A 103 -9.92 13.13 -22.80
C SER A 103 -10.26 11.87 -23.61
N ASP A 104 -10.53 12.07 -24.91
CA ASP A 104 -10.62 11.02 -25.89
C ASP A 104 -9.21 10.42 -26.12
N LEU A 105 -9.10 9.10 -25.88
CA LEU A 105 -7.84 8.35 -26.01
C LEU A 105 -7.64 7.75 -27.40
N THR A 106 -8.68 7.80 -28.25
CA THR A 106 -8.66 7.33 -29.65
C THR A 106 -8.23 8.43 -30.62
N ALA A 107 -8.19 9.69 -30.13
CA ALA A 107 -7.76 10.85 -30.89
C ALA A 107 -6.30 11.22 -30.62
N GLU A 108 -5.78 12.25 -31.29
CA GLU A 108 -4.44 12.78 -31.03
C GLU A 108 -4.31 13.28 -29.59
N LEU A 109 -3.36 12.72 -28.85
CA LEU A 109 -3.17 13.01 -27.43
C LEU A 109 -2.26 14.24 -27.23
N LYS A 110 -2.72 15.17 -26.39
CA LYS A 110 -2.00 16.42 -26.08
C LYS A 110 -0.57 16.19 -25.53
N TYR A 111 -0.34 15.09 -24.83
CA TYR A 111 0.93 14.79 -24.16
C TYR A 111 1.74 13.68 -24.83
N GLY A 112 1.42 13.38 -26.11
CA GLY A 112 2.04 12.31 -26.87
C GLY A 112 1.35 10.97 -26.72
N SER A 113 1.62 10.08 -27.67
CA SER A 113 1.03 8.75 -27.78
C SER A 113 2.06 7.62 -27.73
N THR A 114 3.34 7.97 -27.50
CA THR A 114 4.37 6.92 -27.31
C THR A 114 4.12 6.16 -26.00
N GLN A 115 4.63 4.94 -25.92
CA GLN A 115 4.49 4.15 -24.69
C GLN A 115 5.03 4.86 -23.45
N GLU A 116 6.09 5.65 -23.62
CA GLU A 116 6.68 6.40 -22.53
C GLU A 116 5.81 7.62 -22.15
N ASP A 117 5.26 8.34 -23.15
CA ASP A 117 4.33 9.44 -22.90
C ASP A 117 3.07 8.98 -22.16
N LEU A 118 2.54 7.81 -22.57
CA LEU A 118 1.38 7.18 -21.94
C LEU A 118 1.73 6.73 -20.52
N TYR A 119 2.91 6.12 -20.34
CA TYR A 119 3.38 5.73 -19.01
C TYR A 119 3.49 6.93 -18.07
N GLU A 120 4.17 7.98 -18.51
CA GLU A 120 4.29 9.24 -17.76
C GLU A 120 2.92 9.82 -17.40
N SER A 121 1.98 9.82 -18.36
CA SER A 121 0.64 10.35 -18.16
C SER A 121 -0.13 9.56 -17.10
N ILE A 122 -0.05 8.24 -17.14
CA ILE A 122 -0.76 7.37 -16.20
C ILE A 122 -0.07 7.38 -14.82
N ALA A 123 1.26 7.26 -14.81
CA ALA A 123 2.01 7.15 -13.56
C ALA A 123 1.92 8.42 -12.71
N ASN A 124 2.12 9.58 -13.33
CA ASN A 124 2.20 10.86 -12.62
C ASN A 124 0.90 11.68 -12.66
N GLY A 125 -0.07 11.26 -13.48
CA GLY A 125 -1.28 12.03 -13.72
C GLY A 125 -1.02 13.26 -14.61
N ARG A 126 -2.08 13.99 -14.91
CA ARG A 126 -1.98 15.22 -15.72
C ARG A 126 -2.85 16.32 -15.11
N GLU A 127 -2.41 17.57 -15.33
CA GLU A 127 -3.21 18.74 -15.00
C GLU A 127 -4.56 18.69 -15.71
N GLY A 128 -5.63 19.03 -14.99
CA GLY A 128 -6.99 18.94 -15.52
C GLY A 128 -7.81 17.81 -14.91
N GLY A 129 -7.28 17.11 -13.89
CA GLY A 129 -8.05 16.19 -13.06
C GLY A 129 -7.70 14.71 -13.21
N MET A 130 -6.69 14.34 -13.99
CA MET A 130 -6.20 12.96 -14.02
C MET A 130 -5.27 12.69 -12.84
N PRO A 131 -5.64 11.80 -11.89
CA PRO A 131 -4.82 11.50 -10.73
C PRO A 131 -3.59 10.64 -11.12
N PRO A 132 -2.53 10.65 -10.29
CA PRO A 132 -1.38 9.76 -10.46
C PRO A 132 -1.71 8.34 -10.00
N PHE A 133 -1.40 7.34 -10.84
CA PHE A 133 -1.69 5.92 -10.55
C PHE A 133 -0.47 5.11 -10.09
N LYS A 134 0.74 5.66 -10.07
CA LYS A 134 1.97 4.95 -9.66
C LYS A 134 1.94 4.36 -8.25
N GLN A 135 1.09 4.89 -7.36
CA GLN A 135 0.92 4.36 -6.01
C GLN A 135 -0.13 3.23 -5.93
N GLN A 136 -0.97 3.09 -6.94
CA GLN A 136 -2.07 2.11 -6.99
C GLN A 136 -1.78 0.97 -7.95
N LEU A 137 -1.04 1.26 -9.02
CA LEU A 137 -0.70 0.32 -10.06
C LEU A 137 0.82 0.17 -10.17
N SER A 138 1.31 -1.07 -10.17
CA SER A 138 2.71 -1.36 -10.44
C SER A 138 3.08 -0.97 -11.88
N ARG A 139 4.38 -0.79 -12.15
CA ARG A 139 4.90 -0.48 -13.49
C ARG A 139 4.36 -1.45 -14.55
N MET A 140 4.38 -2.76 -14.25
CA MET A 140 3.88 -3.78 -15.16
C MET A 140 2.39 -3.63 -15.46
N LYS A 141 1.56 -3.32 -14.44
CA LYS A 141 0.12 -3.10 -14.64
C LYS A 141 -0.14 -1.88 -15.53
N ILE A 142 0.62 -0.80 -15.35
CA ILE A 142 0.53 0.39 -16.21
C ILE A 142 0.91 0.03 -17.65
N ARG A 143 1.99 -0.72 -17.87
CA ARG A 143 2.41 -1.16 -19.22
C ARG A 143 1.37 -2.07 -19.88
N LYS A 144 0.67 -2.94 -19.14
CA LYS A 144 -0.45 -3.74 -19.66
C LYS A 144 -1.64 -2.86 -20.06
N VAL A 145 -1.95 -1.83 -19.28
CA VAL A 145 -2.98 -0.85 -19.67
C VAL A 145 -2.59 -0.14 -20.96
N ILE A 146 -1.33 0.26 -21.11
CA ILE A 146 -0.82 0.89 -22.34
C ILE A 146 -0.98 -0.06 -23.53
N ALA A 147 -0.62 -1.34 -23.39
CA ALA A 147 -0.81 -2.34 -24.44
C ALA A 147 -2.29 -2.48 -24.87
N PHE A 148 -3.23 -2.36 -23.93
CA PHE A 148 -4.66 -2.31 -24.26
C PHE A 148 -5.03 -1.00 -24.98
N LEU A 149 -4.52 0.16 -24.54
CA LEU A 149 -4.79 1.45 -25.19
C LEU A 149 -4.33 1.49 -26.65
N GLU A 150 -3.25 0.78 -26.99
CA GLU A 150 -2.75 0.66 -28.35
C GLU A 150 -3.72 -0.13 -29.28
N THR A 151 -4.73 -0.78 -28.71
CA THR A 151 -5.75 -1.53 -29.48
C THR A 151 -7.05 -0.73 -29.70
N LEU A 152 -7.18 0.46 -29.08
CA LEU A 152 -8.32 1.35 -29.28
C LEU A 152 -8.15 2.18 -30.55
#